data_0a6ae609e33e4612c59cf8fa6e7259a2
#
_entry.id   0a6ae609e33e4612c59cf8fa6e7259a2
#
_cell.length_a   1.000
_cell.length_b   1.000
_cell.length_c   1.000
_cell.angle_alpha   90.00
_cell.angle_beta   90.00
_cell.angle_gamma   90.00
#
_symmetry.space_group_name_H-M   'P 1'
#
loop_
_entity.id
_entity.type
_entity.pdbx_description
1 polymer ?
#
loop_
_entity_poly.entity_id
_entity_poly.type
_entity_poly.pdbx_seq_one_letter_code
_entity_poly.pdbx_strand_id
1 'polypeptide(L)' 'MTDEILTIQELAEYLKLNEKTAYRLASEGKLPGFKVGGSWRFKRVDLEKWIEDKKNNKES' A
#
# COMPACT_ATOMS: atom_id res chain seq x y z
N MET A 1 7.12 -14.77 -11.98
CA MET A 1 7.08 -14.40 -11.39
C MET A 1 7.36 -13.22 -11.05
N THR A 2 7.01 -12.37 -11.41
CA THR A 2 7.34 -11.19 -11.07
C THR A 2 6.34 -10.56 -10.24
N ASP A 3 6.66 -9.95 -9.23
CA ASP A 3 5.77 -9.23 -8.40
C ASP A 3 5.50 -7.91 -9.03
N GLU A 4 4.28 -7.53 -9.02
CA GLU A 4 3.93 -6.25 -9.56
C GLU A 4 4.27 -5.17 -8.56
N ILE A 5 4.86 -4.10 -9.03
CA ILE A 5 5.21 -2.96 -8.18
C ILE A 5 4.30 -1.79 -8.54
N LEU A 6 3.68 -1.22 -7.54
CA LEU A 6 2.74 -0.12 -7.75
C LEU A 6 3.31 1.20 -7.28
N THR A 7 2.93 2.27 -7.96
CA THR A 7 3.29 3.61 -7.51
C THR A 7 2.25 4.02 -6.47
N ILE A 8 2.47 5.17 -5.83
CA ILE A 8 1.52 5.64 -4.82
C ILE A 8 0.18 5.93 -5.49
N GLN A 9 0.21 6.42 -6.72
CA GLN A 9 -1.01 6.71 -7.42
C GLN A 9 -1.77 5.43 -7.73
N GLU A 10 -1.07 4.41 -8.17
CA GLU A 10 -1.70 3.14 -8.47
C GLU A 10 -2.23 2.48 -7.20
N LEU A 11 -1.49 2.61 -6.11
CA LEU A 11 -1.90 2.08 -4.83
C LEU A 11 -3.20 2.76 -4.39
N ALA A 12 -3.25 4.06 -4.53
CA ALA A 12 -4.43 4.82 -4.14
C ALA A 12 -5.65 4.36 -4.92
N GLU A 13 -5.48 4.16 -6.21
CA GLU A 13 -6.58 3.67 -7.04
C GLU A 13 -6.97 2.26 -6.65
N TYR A 14 -5.98 1.44 -6.36
CA TYR A 14 -6.23 0.05 -6.00
C TYR A 14 -7.06 -0.04 -4.71
N LEU A 15 -6.76 0.82 -3.76
CA LEU A 15 -7.45 0.81 -2.49
C LEU A 15 -8.61 1.79 -2.43
N LYS A 16 -8.85 2.51 -3.52
CA LYS A 16 -9.92 3.49 -3.61
C LYS A 16 -9.72 4.62 -2.59
N LEU A 17 -8.50 5.05 -2.44
CA LEU A 17 -8.17 6.16 -1.55
C LEU A 17 -7.72 7.32 -2.40
N ASN A 18 -7.66 8.52 -1.82
CA ASN A 18 -7.04 9.57 -2.58
C ASN A 18 -5.55 9.55 -2.30
N GLU A 19 -4.79 10.17 -3.19
CA GLU A 19 -3.35 10.11 -3.12
C GLU A 19 -2.78 10.66 -1.85
N LYS A 20 -3.36 11.74 -1.36
CA LYS A 20 -2.88 12.33 -0.16
C LYS A 20 -3.01 11.39 1.00
N THR A 21 -4.12 10.69 1.12
CA THR A 21 -4.35 9.74 2.18
C THR A 21 -3.38 8.57 2.05
N ALA A 22 -3.18 8.10 0.83
CA ALA A 22 -2.27 6.99 0.60
C ALA A 22 -0.84 7.37 1.00
N TYR A 23 -0.43 8.57 0.63
CA TYR A 23 0.90 9.06 0.95
C TYR A 23 1.08 9.17 2.44
N ARG A 24 0.08 9.69 3.12
CA ARG A 24 0.17 9.84 4.57
C ARG A 24 0.29 8.48 5.26
N LEU A 25 -0.52 7.52 4.82
CA LEU A 25 -0.46 6.19 5.42
C LEU A 25 0.89 5.54 5.18
N ALA A 26 1.44 5.72 4.00
CA ALA A 26 2.75 5.18 3.71
C ALA A 26 3.81 5.84 4.58
N SER A 27 3.74 7.15 4.72
CA SER A 27 4.70 7.88 5.53
C SER A 27 4.63 7.49 6.98
N GLU A 28 3.46 7.15 7.46
CA GLU A 28 3.27 6.77 8.84
C GLU A 28 3.59 5.31 9.10
N GLY A 29 3.97 4.60 8.05
CA GLY A 29 4.30 3.20 8.20
C GLY A 29 3.11 2.29 8.32
N LYS A 30 1.94 2.77 7.93
CA LYS A 30 0.74 1.96 8.01
C LYS A 30 0.45 1.17 6.76
N LEU A 31 1.20 1.40 5.71
CA LEU A 31 1.07 0.64 4.49
C LEU A 31 2.40 -0.03 4.21
N PRO A 32 2.41 -1.21 3.62
CA PRO A 32 3.64 -1.95 3.37
C PRO A 32 4.36 -1.44 2.13
N GLY A 33 5.00 -0.32 2.22
CA GLY A 33 5.69 0.28 1.10
C GLY A 33 7.15 0.51 1.35
N PHE A 34 7.85 0.92 0.33
CA PHE A 34 9.25 1.22 0.46
C PHE A 34 9.59 2.36 -0.49
N LYS A 35 10.68 3.05 -0.23
CA LYS A 35 11.07 4.16 -1.07
C LYS A 35 12.15 3.76 -2.03
N VAL A 36 11.99 4.15 -3.28
CA VAL A 36 12.99 3.90 -4.28
C VAL A 36 13.29 5.25 -4.90
N GLY A 37 14.48 5.76 -4.65
CA GLY A 37 14.87 7.05 -5.21
C GLY A 37 13.95 8.18 -4.79
N GLY A 38 13.44 8.13 -3.60
CA GLY A 38 12.61 9.21 -3.10
C GLY A 38 11.13 9.06 -3.42
N SER A 39 10.76 8.01 -4.11
CA SER A 39 9.34 7.79 -4.43
C SER A 39 8.86 6.53 -3.79
N TRP A 40 7.61 6.52 -3.37
CA TRP A 40 7.05 5.35 -2.74
C TRP A 40 6.70 4.28 -3.76
N ARG A 41 6.94 3.05 -3.40
CA ARG A 41 6.55 1.91 -4.25
C ARG A 41 6.01 0.83 -3.35
N PHE A 42 5.14 0.01 -3.89
CA PHE A 42 4.46 -1.02 -3.11
C PHE A 42 4.43 -2.32 -3.89
N LYS A 43 4.71 -3.43 -3.23
CA LYS A 43 4.62 -4.72 -3.89
C LYS A 43 3.19 -5.19 -3.77
N ARG A 44 2.63 -5.62 -4.85
CA ARG A 44 1.24 -6.05 -4.84
C ARG A 44 1.00 -7.19 -3.88
N VAL A 45 1.91 -8.14 -3.81
CA VAL A 45 1.74 -9.28 -2.93
C VAL A 45 1.70 -8.82 -1.47
N ASP A 46 2.49 -7.82 -1.13
CA ASP A 46 2.48 -7.29 0.23
C ASP A 46 1.15 -6.61 0.53
N LEU A 47 0.60 -5.92 -0.45
CA LEU A 47 -0.67 -5.27 -0.27
C LEU A 47 -1.78 -6.28 -0.09
N GLU A 48 -1.71 -7.38 -0.81
CA GLU A 48 -2.72 -8.40 -0.68
C GLU A 48 -2.71 -9.01 0.72
N LYS A 49 -1.52 -9.19 1.27
CA LYS A 49 -1.42 -9.70 2.63
C LYS A 49 -1.94 -8.68 3.62
N TRP A 50 -1.61 -7.43 3.40
CA TRP A 50 -2.07 -6.36 4.27
C TRP A 50 -3.59 -6.28 4.28
N ILE A 51 -4.21 -6.43 3.12
CA ILE A 51 -5.65 -6.41 3.02
C ILE A 51 -6.25 -7.61 3.75
N GLU A 52 -5.64 -8.77 3.59
CA GLU A 52 -6.11 -9.96 4.26
C GLU A 52 -6.06 -9.79 5.78
N ASP A 53 -4.99 -9.20 6.26
CA ASP A 53 -4.86 -8.93 7.68
C ASP A 53 -5.95 -8.00 8.15
N LYS A 54 -6.25 -6.97 7.38
CA LYS A 54 -7.28 -6.03 7.78
C LYS A 54 -8.65 -6.68 7.79
N LYS A 55 -8.89 -7.53 6.81
CA LYS A 55 -10.17 -8.19 6.74
C LYS A 55 -10.37 -9.17 7.88
N ASN A 56 -9.32 -9.83 8.28
CA ASN A 56 -9.42 -10.82 9.33
C ASN A 56 -9.31 -10.23 10.70
N ASN A 57 -8.94 -8.99 10.80
CA ASN A 57 -8.73 -8.35 12.07
C ASN A 57 -10.04 -7.85 12.54
N LYS A 58 -10.68 -8.57 13.37
CA LYS A 58 -11.87 -8.12 13.78
C LYS A 58 -11.88 -7.28 14.82
N GLU A 59 -11.06 -6.67 15.22
CA GLU A 59 -11.05 -5.86 16.24
C GLU A 59 -11.71 -4.90 16.08
N SER A 60 -12.00 -4.58 15.65
CA SER A 60 -12.61 -3.64 15.41
C SER A 60 -12.98 -3.18 15.87
#